data_0a45db84f8df9964bb8ec8878879878f
#
_entry.id   0a45db84f8df9964bb8ec8878879878f
#
_cell.length_a   1.000
_cell.length_b   1.000
_cell.length_c   1.000
_cell.angle_alpha   90.00
_cell.angle_beta   90.00
_cell.angle_gamma   90.00
#
_symmetry.space_group_name_H-M   'P 1'
#
loop_
_entity.id
_entity.type
_entity.pdbx_description
1 polymer ?
#
loop_
_entity_poly.entity_id
_entity_poly.type
_entity_poly.pdbx_seq_one_letter_code
_entity_poly.pdbx_strand_id
1 'polypeptide(L)'
;MIKTRCGQGASAIALAFAILACSSKLSGSDTPSQRSVTTAASSRSANAPNGYKEKGVAMSGFVQDIESLAVKNDEFRRVVYTAKHCQLVVMALKPKEEIGAEVHKLDQFFRVEEGTGEAVLGGVRTAIRAGFAVLVPAGTNHNIINTGSVPMKLYTLYAPPNHRDGVVHHTRAEADADNEHFDGKTTE
;
A
#
# COMPACT_ATOMS: atom_id res chain seq x y z
N MET A 1 -19.80 -36.30 54.78
CA MET A 1 -20.70 -35.35 55.47
C MET A 1 -20.05 -33.99 55.41
N ILE A 2 -20.59 -33.09 54.69
CA ILE A 2 -21.11 -31.77 54.99
C ILE A 2 -21.40 -31.09 53.66
N LYS A 3 -22.67 -30.73 53.53
CA LYS A 3 -23.34 -30.04 52.40
C LYS A 3 -23.13 -28.53 52.46
N THR A 4 -23.46 -27.90 51.35
CA THR A 4 -24.10 -26.57 51.18
C THR A 4 -23.15 -25.45 50.83
N ARG A 5 -23.45 -24.48 49.94
CA ARG A 5 -24.69 -23.95 49.31
C ARG A 5 -24.31 -23.07 48.13
N CYS A 6 -24.94 -23.16 47.09
CA CYS A 6 -25.71 -22.25 46.25
C CYS A 6 -25.59 -20.75 46.56
N GLY A 7 -25.26 -19.95 45.54
CA GLY A 7 -25.35 -18.49 45.54
C GLY A 7 -25.44 -17.96 44.12
N GLN A 8 -26.69 -17.77 43.67
CA GLN A 8 -27.04 -17.06 42.44
C GLN A 8 -26.84 -15.55 42.64
N GLY A 9 -26.42 -14.83 41.64
CA GLY A 9 -26.36 -13.39 41.61
C GLY A 9 -26.31 -12.89 40.17
N ALA A 10 -27.46 -12.89 39.53
CA ALA A 10 -27.66 -12.15 38.28
C ALA A 10 -27.75 -10.66 38.58
N SER A 11 -27.03 -9.83 37.84
CA SER A 11 -27.30 -8.40 37.76
C SER A 11 -27.04 -7.91 36.33
N ALA A 12 -28.13 -7.83 35.57
CA ALA A 12 -28.21 -7.15 34.32
C ALA A 12 -28.32 -5.65 34.57
N ILE A 13 -27.36 -4.88 34.09
CA ILE A 13 -27.51 -3.41 34.01
C ILE A 13 -27.67 -3.06 32.53
N ALA A 14 -28.91 -2.82 32.15
CA ALA A 14 -29.27 -2.21 30.90
C ALA A 14 -29.05 -0.69 30.99
N LEU A 15 -28.13 -0.14 30.24
CA LEU A 15 -27.96 1.31 30.11
C LEU A 15 -28.66 1.77 28.83
N ALA A 16 -29.85 2.36 28.99
CA ALA A 16 -30.57 3.03 27.93
C ALA A 16 -29.98 4.43 27.71
N PHE A 17 -29.44 4.71 26.52
CA PHE A 17 -29.10 6.05 26.08
C PHE A 17 -30.32 6.69 25.39
N ALA A 18 -30.86 7.72 26.03
CA ALA A 18 -31.88 8.57 25.46
C ALA A 18 -31.27 9.48 24.38
N ILE A 19 -31.87 9.43 23.19
CA ILE A 19 -31.55 10.35 22.10
C ILE A 19 -32.37 11.62 22.33
N LEU A 20 -31.69 12.72 22.65
CA LEU A 20 -32.30 14.05 22.73
C LEU A 20 -32.19 14.70 21.33
N ALA A 21 -33.32 14.75 20.63
CA ALA A 21 -33.45 15.48 19.37
C ALA A 21 -33.60 16.96 19.69
N CYS A 22 -32.63 17.78 19.31
CA CYS A 22 -32.76 19.25 19.32
C CYS A 22 -33.04 19.73 17.89
N SER A 23 -34.31 20.02 17.64
CA SER A 23 -34.79 20.74 16.45
C SER A 23 -34.57 22.23 16.65
N SER A 24 -33.71 22.87 15.90
CA SER A 24 -33.70 24.31 15.71
C SER A 24 -33.90 24.62 14.23
N LYS A 25 -35.14 25.11 13.92
CA LYS A 25 -35.44 25.78 12.66
C LYS A 25 -34.73 27.12 12.63
N LEU A 26 -33.92 27.35 11.62
CA LEU A 26 -33.59 28.70 11.18
C LEU A 26 -33.79 28.77 9.68
N SER A 27 -34.80 29.54 9.30
CA SER A 27 -35.07 29.99 7.94
C SER A 27 -34.07 31.11 7.61
N GLY A 28 -33.37 30.99 6.50
CA GLY A 28 -32.55 32.02 5.91
C GLY A 28 -32.36 31.69 4.44
N SER A 29 -33.20 32.35 3.61
CA SER A 29 -33.10 32.33 2.16
C SER A 29 -31.94 33.27 1.75
N ASP A 30 -30.85 32.73 1.22
CA ASP A 30 -29.94 33.51 0.39
C ASP A 30 -29.46 32.62 -0.76
N THR A 31 -29.94 32.96 -1.95
CA THR A 31 -29.57 32.37 -3.23
C THR A 31 -28.29 33.03 -3.72
N PRO A 32 -27.19 32.29 -3.93
CA PRO A 32 -26.05 32.86 -4.68
C PRO A 32 -26.32 32.73 -6.17
N SER A 33 -26.28 33.87 -6.80
CA SER A 33 -26.27 34.14 -8.24
C SER A 33 -25.31 33.20 -8.98
N GLN A 34 -25.85 32.45 -9.93
CA GLN A 34 -25.07 31.71 -10.91
C GLN A 34 -24.35 32.70 -11.85
N ARG A 35 -23.05 32.82 -11.69
CA ARG A 35 -22.17 33.44 -12.68
C ARG A 35 -21.84 32.41 -13.75
N SER A 36 -22.52 32.48 -14.87
CA SER A 36 -22.20 31.75 -16.09
C SER A 36 -20.81 32.17 -16.59
N VAL A 37 -19.85 31.25 -16.48
CA VAL A 37 -18.54 31.37 -17.13
C VAL A 37 -18.70 30.77 -18.52
N THR A 38 -18.84 31.61 -19.52
CA THR A 38 -18.74 31.28 -20.95
C THR A 38 -17.29 30.93 -21.28
N THR A 39 -17.03 29.64 -21.46
CA THR A 39 -15.78 29.14 -22.03
C THR A 39 -15.78 29.41 -23.54
N ALA A 40 -15.05 30.43 -23.94
CA ALA A 40 -14.72 30.65 -25.35
C ALA A 40 -13.69 29.62 -25.79
N ALA A 41 -14.11 28.65 -26.61
CA ALA A 41 -13.22 27.74 -27.32
C ALA A 41 -12.43 28.55 -28.37
N SER A 42 -11.18 28.86 -28.06
CA SER A 42 -10.22 29.42 -29.02
C SER A 42 -9.51 28.28 -29.72
N SER A 43 -9.98 27.93 -30.91
CA SER A 43 -9.25 27.11 -31.85
C SER A 43 -8.06 27.88 -32.39
N ARG A 44 -6.89 27.69 -31.81
CA ARG A 44 -5.62 28.11 -32.43
C ARG A 44 -4.98 26.85 -33.05
N SER A 45 -5.20 26.70 -34.33
CA SER A 45 -4.30 25.96 -35.22
C SER A 45 -2.95 26.69 -35.20
N ALA A 46 -1.96 26.11 -34.54
CA ALA A 46 -0.58 26.53 -34.62
C ALA A 46 0.17 25.56 -35.51
N ASN A 47 0.52 26.02 -36.72
CA ASN A 47 1.55 25.42 -37.53
C ASN A 47 2.83 25.28 -36.72
N ALA A 48 3.24 24.04 -36.47
CA ALA A 48 4.55 23.74 -35.92
C ALA A 48 5.60 23.95 -37.02
N PRO A 49 6.66 24.75 -36.77
CA PRO A 49 7.79 24.83 -37.68
C PRO A 49 8.56 23.52 -37.62
N ASN A 50 8.76 22.99 -38.83
CA ASN A 50 9.52 21.83 -39.22
C ASN A 50 10.94 21.80 -38.60
N GLY A 51 11.34 20.64 -38.03
CA GLY A 51 12.75 20.28 -38.05
C GLY A 51 13.51 20.15 -36.74
N TYR A 52 12.86 19.98 -35.58
CA TYR A 52 13.58 19.43 -34.43
C TYR A 52 13.35 17.91 -34.39
N LYS A 53 14.35 17.14 -34.84
CA LYS A 53 14.52 15.77 -34.39
C LYS A 53 14.82 15.88 -32.89
N GLU A 54 13.80 15.69 -32.05
CA GLU A 54 14.04 15.38 -30.65
C GLU A 54 14.89 14.12 -30.63
N LYS A 55 16.18 14.28 -30.35
CA LYS A 55 16.96 13.18 -29.78
C LYS A 55 16.18 12.82 -28.55
N GLY A 56 15.54 11.64 -28.56
CA GLY A 56 14.84 11.10 -27.40
C GLY A 56 15.79 11.17 -26.21
N VAL A 57 15.57 12.14 -25.34
CA VAL A 57 16.17 12.14 -24.02
C VAL A 57 15.57 10.89 -23.41
N ALA A 58 16.38 9.84 -23.24
CA ALA A 58 15.99 8.69 -22.45
C ALA A 58 15.50 9.25 -21.12
N MET A 59 14.20 9.09 -20.84
CA MET A 59 13.66 9.52 -19.54
C MET A 59 14.34 8.64 -18.50
N SER A 60 15.29 9.24 -17.79
CA SER A 60 15.93 8.66 -16.63
C SER A 60 14.94 8.78 -15.47
N GLY A 61 14.51 7.66 -14.92
CA GLY A 61 13.60 7.62 -13.79
C GLY A 61 12.25 6.97 -14.05
N PHE A 62 11.46 6.80 -12.97
CA PHE A 62 10.17 6.12 -12.96
C PHE A 62 9.05 7.07 -12.54
N VAL A 63 8.02 7.24 -13.38
CA VAL A 63 6.83 8.04 -13.08
C VAL A 63 5.60 7.28 -13.56
N GLN A 64 4.86 6.69 -12.64
CA GLN A 64 3.60 5.97 -12.92
C GLN A 64 2.65 6.06 -11.72
N ASP A 65 1.38 5.78 -11.94
CA ASP A 65 0.40 5.56 -10.88
C ASP A 65 0.73 4.26 -10.15
N ILE A 66 1.42 4.40 -9.00
CA ILE A 66 1.93 3.26 -8.24
C ILE A 66 0.80 2.48 -7.55
N GLU A 67 -0.26 3.13 -7.11
CA GLU A 67 -1.44 2.47 -6.53
C GLU A 67 -2.07 1.54 -7.56
N SER A 68 -2.38 2.08 -8.76
CA SER A 68 -2.94 1.28 -9.85
C SER A 68 -2.01 0.13 -10.27
N LEU A 69 -0.70 0.34 -10.25
CA LEU A 69 0.28 -0.69 -10.58
C LEU A 69 0.30 -1.81 -9.54
N ALA A 70 0.29 -1.46 -8.25
CA ALA A 70 0.29 -2.42 -7.15
C ALA A 70 -1.01 -3.23 -7.10
N VAL A 71 -2.18 -2.56 -7.23
CA VAL A 71 -3.50 -3.23 -7.21
C VAL A 71 -3.67 -4.20 -8.37
N LYS A 72 -3.17 -3.88 -9.57
CA LYS A 72 -3.22 -4.75 -10.75
C LYS A 72 -2.18 -5.86 -10.76
N ASN A 73 -1.21 -5.84 -9.85
CA ASN A 73 -0.19 -6.86 -9.79
C ASN A 73 -0.74 -8.15 -9.16
N ASP A 74 -0.55 -9.29 -9.82
CA ASP A 74 -0.91 -10.62 -9.30
C ASP A 74 0.33 -11.46 -8.95
N GLU A 75 1.54 -10.94 -9.24
CA GLU A 75 2.80 -11.62 -8.94
C GLU A 75 3.15 -11.52 -7.46
N PHE A 76 3.67 -12.60 -6.89
CA PHE A 76 4.17 -12.59 -5.52
C PHE A 76 5.20 -11.47 -5.32
N ARG A 77 6.18 -11.35 -6.24
CA ARG A 77 7.17 -10.28 -6.25
C ARG A 77 7.50 -9.88 -7.70
N ARG A 78 7.49 -8.59 -7.96
CA ARG A 78 7.91 -8.03 -9.25
C ARG A 78 8.73 -6.77 -9.02
N VAL A 79 10.00 -6.81 -9.41
CA VAL A 79 10.85 -5.62 -9.46
C VAL A 79 10.38 -4.73 -10.61
N VAL A 80 10.04 -3.49 -10.30
CA VAL A 80 9.48 -2.53 -11.26
C VAL A 80 10.54 -1.57 -11.76
N TYR A 81 11.40 -1.11 -10.85
CA TYR A 81 12.45 -0.15 -11.17
C TYR A 81 13.59 -0.23 -10.16
N THR A 82 14.80 -0.26 -10.66
CA THR A 82 16.02 -0.29 -9.86
C THR A 82 16.86 0.95 -10.16
N ALA A 83 16.91 1.88 -9.22
CA ALA A 83 17.85 3.00 -9.23
C ALA A 83 19.13 2.63 -8.47
N LYS A 84 20.13 3.50 -8.50
CA LYS A 84 21.43 3.28 -7.82
C LYS A 84 21.28 3.06 -6.30
N HIS A 85 20.35 3.73 -5.65
CA HIS A 85 20.23 3.77 -4.18
C HIS A 85 18.86 3.32 -3.65
N CYS A 86 17.92 3.00 -4.51
CA CYS A 86 16.63 2.44 -4.12
C CYS A 86 16.05 1.55 -5.22
N GLN A 87 15.12 0.68 -4.83
CA GLN A 87 14.46 -0.25 -5.73
C GLN A 87 12.99 -0.34 -5.40
N LEU A 88 12.14 -0.17 -6.41
CA LEU A 88 10.69 -0.28 -6.31
C LEU A 88 10.24 -1.68 -6.72
N VAL A 89 9.46 -2.31 -5.85
CA VAL A 89 8.92 -3.66 -6.03
C VAL A 89 7.43 -3.65 -5.71
N VAL A 90 6.61 -4.29 -6.53
CA VAL A 90 5.20 -4.56 -6.23
C VAL A 90 5.03 -6.02 -5.84
N MET A 91 4.09 -6.30 -4.93
CA MET A 91 3.83 -7.64 -4.41
C MET A 91 2.33 -7.90 -4.25
N ALA A 92 1.96 -9.17 -4.40
CA ALA A 92 0.63 -9.66 -4.08
C ALA A 92 0.75 -10.89 -3.18
N LEU A 93 0.17 -10.82 -1.99
CA LEU A 93 0.11 -11.95 -1.06
C LEU A 93 -1.30 -12.54 -1.09
N LYS A 94 -1.44 -13.81 -1.40
CA LYS A 94 -2.71 -14.53 -1.33
C LYS A 94 -3.23 -14.59 0.10
N PRO A 95 -4.53 -14.88 0.34
CA PRO A 95 -5.03 -15.12 1.69
C PRO A 95 -4.18 -16.16 2.43
N LYS A 96 -3.74 -15.81 3.66
CA LYS A 96 -2.86 -16.63 4.51
C LYS A 96 -1.40 -16.72 4.06
N GLU A 97 -1.03 -16.06 2.99
CA GLU A 97 0.36 -15.97 2.54
C GLU A 97 1.12 -14.85 3.28
N GLU A 98 2.42 -14.99 3.36
CA GLU A 98 3.33 -14.04 4.00
C GLU A 98 4.61 -13.91 3.19
N ILE A 99 5.37 -12.81 3.39
CA ILE A 99 6.69 -12.67 2.76
C ILE A 99 7.70 -13.64 3.38
N GLY A 100 7.50 -14.06 4.63
CA GLY A 100 8.44 -14.81 5.46
C GLY A 100 9.19 -13.89 6.43
N ALA A 101 9.75 -14.49 7.48
CA ALA A 101 10.58 -13.73 8.41
C ALA A 101 11.95 -13.43 7.79
N GLU A 102 12.24 -12.17 7.58
CA GLU A 102 13.44 -11.67 6.91
C GLU A 102 14.23 -10.70 7.79
N VAL A 103 15.54 -10.60 7.53
CA VAL A 103 16.42 -9.56 8.09
C VAL A 103 17.29 -9.02 6.97
N HIS A 104 17.14 -7.74 6.65
CA HIS A 104 17.96 -7.08 5.64
C HIS A 104 19.01 -6.15 6.25
N LYS A 105 20.14 -5.95 5.57
CA LYS A 105 21.18 -4.95 5.93
C LYS A 105 20.87 -3.57 5.33
N LEU A 106 19.61 -3.31 5.01
CA LEU A 106 19.13 -2.11 4.34
C LEU A 106 17.80 -1.69 4.95
N ASP A 107 17.42 -0.44 4.73
CA ASP A 107 16.11 0.05 5.13
C ASP A 107 15.05 -0.36 4.10
N GLN A 108 13.85 -0.68 4.59
CA GLN A 108 12.75 -1.09 3.74
C GLN A 108 11.47 -0.35 4.13
N PHE A 109 10.74 0.10 3.13
CA PHE A 109 9.43 0.74 3.29
C PHE A 109 8.38 -0.11 2.59
N PHE A 110 7.26 -0.38 3.25
CA PHE A 110 6.08 -0.98 2.65
C PHE A 110 4.90 -0.02 2.67
N ARG A 111 4.07 -0.09 1.64
CA ARG A 111 2.75 0.51 1.61
C ARG A 111 1.72 -0.51 1.17
N VAL A 112 0.66 -0.67 1.96
CA VAL A 112 -0.48 -1.53 1.64
C VAL A 112 -1.50 -0.71 0.86
N GLU A 113 -1.85 -1.15 -0.35
CA GLU A 113 -2.86 -0.52 -1.20
C GLU A 113 -4.21 -1.24 -1.11
N GLU A 114 -4.22 -2.57 -0.93
CA GLU A 114 -5.44 -3.35 -0.79
C GLU A 114 -5.25 -4.51 0.20
N GLY A 115 -6.34 -4.92 0.86
CA GLY A 115 -6.34 -6.04 1.80
C GLY A 115 -6.07 -5.64 3.25
N THR A 116 -5.96 -6.67 4.09
CA THR A 116 -5.74 -6.54 5.55
C THR A 116 -4.78 -7.62 6.04
N GLY A 117 -3.98 -7.30 7.04
CA GLY A 117 -3.02 -8.25 7.57
C GLY A 117 -2.31 -7.78 8.82
N GLU A 118 -1.12 -8.32 9.02
CA GLU A 118 -0.24 -7.95 10.12
C GLU A 118 1.17 -7.66 9.62
N ALA A 119 1.79 -6.63 10.18
CA ALA A 119 3.23 -6.41 10.16
C ALA A 119 3.83 -6.92 11.47
N VAL A 120 4.90 -7.68 11.36
CA VAL A 120 5.68 -8.17 12.50
C VAL A 120 7.04 -7.49 12.45
N LEU A 121 7.36 -6.65 13.44
CA LEU A 121 8.65 -5.96 13.54
C LEU A 121 9.30 -6.28 14.89
N GLY A 122 10.48 -6.91 14.87
CA GLY A 122 11.17 -7.31 16.10
C GLY A 122 10.31 -8.19 17.04
N GLY A 123 9.41 -9.00 16.47
CA GLY A 123 8.46 -9.82 17.20
C GLY A 123 7.15 -9.14 17.61
N VAL A 124 7.03 -7.82 17.42
CA VAL A 124 5.80 -7.08 17.71
C VAL A 124 4.85 -7.16 16.51
N ARG A 125 3.63 -7.62 16.75
CA ARG A 125 2.57 -7.72 15.72
C ARG A 125 1.69 -6.48 15.74
N THR A 126 1.47 -5.90 14.58
CA THR A 126 0.60 -4.74 14.39
C THR A 126 -0.36 -5.01 13.23
N ALA A 127 -1.66 -4.86 13.45
CA ALA A 127 -2.65 -4.98 12.38
C ALA A 127 -2.48 -3.85 11.36
N ILE A 128 -2.46 -4.21 10.09
CA ILE A 128 -2.33 -3.29 8.96
C ILE A 128 -3.44 -3.50 7.93
N ARG A 129 -3.70 -2.48 7.13
CA ARG A 129 -4.70 -2.50 6.06
C ARG A 129 -4.34 -1.48 4.98
N ALA A 130 -5.14 -1.43 3.94
CA ALA A 130 -5.01 -0.39 2.91
C ALA A 130 -4.78 1.01 3.51
N GLY A 131 -3.82 1.74 2.98
CA GLY A 131 -3.39 3.05 3.44
C GLY A 131 -2.27 3.02 4.51
N PHE A 132 -1.92 1.86 5.07
CA PHE A 132 -0.85 1.76 6.06
C PHE A 132 0.53 1.74 5.40
N ALA A 133 1.46 2.43 6.04
CA ALA A 133 2.89 2.34 5.75
C ALA A 133 3.61 1.57 6.88
N VAL A 134 4.63 0.78 6.50
CA VAL A 134 5.52 0.10 7.44
C VAL A 134 6.96 0.47 7.07
N LEU A 135 7.69 1.03 8.02
CA LEU A 135 9.11 1.33 7.85
C LEU A 135 9.92 0.33 8.67
N VAL A 136 10.81 -0.37 8.00
CA VAL A 136 11.68 -1.41 8.59
C VAL A 136 13.12 -0.91 8.55
N PRO A 137 13.71 -0.54 9.70
CA PRO A 137 15.12 -0.20 9.78
C PRO A 137 16.01 -1.42 9.49
N ALA A 138 17.17 -1.17 8.91
CA ALA A 138 18.19 -2.19 8.67
C ALA A 138 18.47 -3.04 9.93
N GLY A 139 18.61 -4.35 9.77
CA GLY A 139 18.83 -5.30 10.85
C GLY A 139 17.58 -5.71 11.64
N THR A 140 16.42 -5.15 11.34
CA THR A 140 15.17 -5.52 12.03
C THR A 140 14.58 -6.79 11.42
N ASN A 141 14.36 -7.83 12.27
CA ASN A 141 13.58 -8.99 11.85
C ASN A 141 12.12 -8.56 11.60
N HIS A 142 11.59 -8.89 10.43
CA HIS A 142 10.26 -8.45 10.03
C HIS A 142 9.54 -9.47 9.16
N ASN A 143 8.21 -9.35 9.10
CA ASN A 143 7.34 -10.12 8.24
C ASN A 143 6.07 -9.31 7.93
N ILE A 144 5.51 -9.51 6.74
CA ILE A 144 4.18 -9.03 6.36
C ILE A 144 3.32 -10.25 6.07
N ILE A 145 2.17 -10.32 6.73
CA ILE A 145 1.29 -11.48 6.68
C ILE A 145 -0.10 -11.04 6.22
N ASN A 146 -0.62 -11.64 5.16
CA ASN A 146 -2.01 -11.45 4.78
C ASN A 146 -2.91 -12.29 5.68
N THR A 147 -3.60 -11.67 6.64
CA THR A 147 -4.57 -12.34 7.52
C THR A 147 -6.01 -12.22 7.01
N GLY A 148 -6.22 -11.48 5.93
CA GLY A 148 -7.53 -11.28 5.29
C GLY A 148 -8.00 -12.46 4.46
N SER A 149 -9.15 -12.27 3.80
CA SER A 149 -9.79 -13.24 2.90
C SER A 149 -9.61 -12.93 1.42
N VAL A 150 -9.02 -11.77 1.11
CA VAL A 150 -8.71 -11.33 -0.26
C VAL A 150 -7.20 -11.13 -0.40
N PRO A 151 -6.65 -11.09 -1.62
CA PRO A 151 -5.23 -10.78 -1.80
C PRO A 151 -4.85 -9.44 -1.16
N MET A 152 -3.67 -9.37 -0.54
CA MET A 152 -3.08 -8.13 -0.09
C MET A 152 -2.18 -7.60 -1.20
N LYS A 153 -2.42 -6.38 -1.63
CA LYS A 153 -1.66 -5.67 -2.66
C LYS A 153 -0.80 -4.61 -2.00
N LEU A 154 0.46 -4.60 -2.31
CA LEU A 154 1.39 -3.67 -1.69
C LEU A 154 2.55 -3.34 -2.64
N TYR A 155 3.25 -2.26 -2.34
CA TYR A 155 4.56 -2.02 -2.90
C TYR A 155 5.58 -1.81 -1.79
N THR A 156 6.84 -2.03 -2.11
CA THR A 156 7.96 -1.86 -1.19
C THR A 156 9.11 -1.14 -1.89
N LEU A 157 9.83 -0.34 -1.12
CA LEU A 157 11.08 0.29 -1.51
C LEU A 157 12.20 -0.28 -0.66
N TYR A 158 13.22 -0.78 -1.30
CA TYR A 158 14.50 -1.16 -0.68
C TYR A 158 15.51 -0.03 -0.85
N ALA A 159 16.27 0.28 0.18
CA ALA A 159 17.32 1.29 0.15
C ALA A 159 18.57 0.79 0.92
N PRO A 160 19.62 0.35 0.20
CA PRO A 160 19.82 0.24 -1.25
C PRO A 160 19.01 -0.90 -1.90
N PRO A 161 19.14 -1.12 -3.24
CA PRO A 161 18.51 -2.24 -3.94
C PRO A 161 18.86 -3.60 -3.33
N ASN A 162 17.88 -4.53 -3.34
CA ASN A 162 18.02 -5.87 -2.77
C ASN A 162 18.01 -6.97 -3.82
N HIS A 163 17.16 -6.83 -4.83
CA HIS A 163 16.91 -7.82 -5.86
C HIS A 163 17.61 -7.49 -7.18
N ARG A 164 17.83 -8.48 -8.03
CA ARG A 164 18.27 -8.27 -9.40
C ARG A 164 17.20 -7.48 -10.17
N ASP A 165 17.63 -6.56 -11.03
CA ASP A 165 16.73 -5.74 -11.83
C ASP A 165 15.81 -6.60 -12.71
N GLY A 166 14.52 -6.20 -12.77
CA GLY A 166 13.49 -6.84 -13.60
C GLY A 166 13.07 -8.24 -13.17
N VAL A 167 13.51 -8.76 -12.01
CA VAL A 167 13.11 -10.09 -11.55
C VAL A 167 11.60 -10.17 -11.26
N VAL A 168 10.98 -11.28 -11.64
CA VAL A 168 9.58 -11.60 -11.36
C VAL A 168 9.49 -12.99 -10.76
N HIS A 169 8.82 -13.13 -9.64
CA HIS A 169 8.42 -14.40 -9.02
C HIS A 169 6.90 -14.47 -9.00
N HIS A 170 6.33 -15.44 -9.69
CA HIS A 170 4.88 -15.62 -9.76
C HIS A 170 4.31 -16.16 -8.46
N THR A 171 5.12 -16.87 -7.69
CA THR A 171 4.74 -17.50 -6.43
C THR A 171 5.82 -17.28 -5.37
N ARG A 172 5.43 -17.42 -4.10
CA ARG A 172 6.38 -17.45 -3.00
C ARG A 172 7.39 -18.60 -3.14
N ALA A 173 6.95 -19.76 -3.57
CA ALA A 173 7.83 -20.92 -3.74
C ALA A 173 8.95 -20.66 -4.78
N GLU A 174 8.66 -19.92 -5.85
CA GLU A 174 9.69 -19.46 -6.79
C GLU A 174 10.68 -18.51 -6.13
N ALA A 175 10.18 -17.55 -5.35
CA ALA A 175 11.03 -16.60 -4.64
C ALA A 175 11.93 -17.29 -3.60
N ASP A 176 11.40 -18.27 -2.86
CA ASP A 176 12.16 -19.05 -1.87
C ASP A 176 13.22 -19.96 -2.51
N ALA A 177 13.01 -20.39 -3.76
CA ALA A 177 13.94 -21.23 -4.51
C ALA A 177 15.02 -20.47 -5.27
N ASP A 178 14.82 -19.17 -5.53
CA ASP A 178 15.77 -18.31 -6.24
C ASP A 178 16.70 -17.59 -5.27
N ASN A 179 17.99 -17.84 -5.35
CA ASN A 179 19.04 -17.16 -4.56
C ASN A 179 19.50 -15.85 -5.22
N GLU A 180 18.62 -15.18 -5.96
CA GLU A 180 18.95 -13.93 -6.63
C GLU A 180 19.17 -12.79 -5.63
N HIS A 181 20.00 -11.84 -6.01
CA HIS A 181 20.27 -10.62 -5.26
C HIS A 181 20.73 -9.51 -6.22
N PHE A 182 20.74 -8.29 -5.74
CA PHE A 182 21.20 -7.15 -6.53
C PHE A 182 22.65 -7.36 -7.02
N ASP A 183 22.83 -7.31 -8.33
CA ASP A 183 24.09 -7.56 -9.04
C ASP A 183 24.83 -6.27 -9.48
N GLY A 184 24.33 -5.11 -9.04
CA GLY A 184 24.88 -3.80 -9.39
C GLY A 184 24.28 -3.19 -10.65
N LYS A 185 23.36 -3.89 -11.35
CA LYS A 185 22.69 -3.37 -12.54
C LYS A 185 21.42 -2.61 -12.16
N THR A 186 21.20 -1.52 -12.86
CA THR A 186 20.01 -0.66 -12.71
C THR A 186 19.15 -0.75 -13.96
N THR A 187 17.89 -0.27 -13.83
CA THR A 187 16.97 -0.15 -14.97
C THR A 187 17.43 0.88 -16.00
N GLU A 188 18.32 1.80 -15.63
CA GLU A 188 18.87 2.89 -16.46
C GLU A 188 20.11 2.46 -17.23
#